data_b6b6db74f6125e8287d7fb7ee991dddd
#
_entry.id   b6b6db74f6125e8287d7fb7ee991dddd
#
_cell.length_a   1.000
_cell.length_b   1.000
_cell.length_c   1.000
_cell.angle_alpha   90.00
_cell.angle_beta   90.00
_cell.angle_gamma   90.00
#
_symmetry.space_group_name_H-M   'P 1'
#
loop_
_entity.id
_entity.type
_entity.pdbx_description
1 polymer ?
#
loop_
_entity_poly.entity_id
_entity_poly.type
_entity_poly.pdbx_seq_one_letter_code
_entity_poly.pdbx_strand_id
1 'polypeptide(L)'
;SDLSVIISECNAIITYDELPVIRGIPFQFIQLFTNLINNALKFQRVRPPKIHIGVEEDSDQWIFSFTDNGIGIEEQYWERIFRVFQRLHSRREYAGTGIGLAICKKVVEHHGGRIWVQSALNVGSTVYFTIQKSN
;
A
#
# COMPACT_ATOMS: atom_id res chain seq x y z
N SER A 1 9.38 14.16 -3.54
CA SER A 1 9.76 13.70 -4.83
C SER A 1 8.57 13.21 -5.60
N ASP A 2 8.72 13.26 -6.86
CA ASP A 2 7.69 12.89 -7.76
C ASP A 2 7.64 11.37 -7.92
N LEU A 3 6.46 10.78 -7.71
CA LEU A 3 6.27 9.36 -7.89
C LEU A 3 6.60 8.91 -9.31
N SER A 4 6.30 9.75 -10.29
CA SER A 4 6.55 9.38 -11.68
C SER A 4 8.02 9.17 -11.95
N VAL A 5 8.91 9.90 -11.27
CA VAL A 5 10.34 9.70 -11.40
C VAL A 5 10.74 8.35 -10.83
N ILE A 6 10.23 8.02 -9.64
CA ILE A 6 10.54 6.74 -9.01
C ILE A 6 10.05 5.58 -9.86
N ILE A 7 8.83 5.67 -10.37
CA ILE A 7 8.26 4.63 -11.24
C ILE A 7 9.12 4.45 -12.49
N SER A 8 9.53 5.55 -13.09
CA SER A 8 10.35 5.51 -14.29
C SER A 8 11.72 4.89 -14.01
N GLU A 9 12.36 5.28 -12.92
CA GLU A 9 13.68 4.76 -12.57
C GLU A 9 13.68 3.28 -12.27
N CYS A 10 12.59 2.78 -11.68
CA CYS A 10 12.47 1.37 -11.33
C CYS A 10 11.92 0.51 -12.47
N ASN A 11 11.52 1.11 -13.57
CA ASN A 11 10.78 0.43 -14.64
C ASN A 11 9.52 -0.25 -14.10
N ALA A 12 8.87 0.38 -13.15
CA ALA A 12 7.70 -0.20 -12.51
C ALA A 12 6.50 -0.22 -13.47
N ILE A 13 5.71 -1.26 -13.37
CA ILE A 13 4.47 -1.42 -14.13
C ILE A 13 3.33 -1.31 -13.14
N ILE A 14 2.48 -0.30 -13.32
CA ILE A 14 1.33 -0.10 -12.45
C ILE A 14 0.06 -0.23 -13.28
N THR A 15 -0.80 -1.13 -12.86
CA THR A 15 -2.11 -1.32 -13.47
C THR A 15 -3.18 -1.10 -12.43
N TYR A 16 -4.39 -0.84 -12.88
CA TYR A 16 -5.48 -0.61 -11.93
C TYR A 16 -6.82 -0.92 -12.59
N ASP A 17 -7.79 -1.30 -11.75
CA ASP A 17 -9.17 -1.45 -12.14
C ASP A 17 -9.77 -0.06 -12.31
N GLU A 18 -10.99 -0.01 -12.85
CA GLU A 18 -11.73 1.25 -12.90
C GLU A 18 -11.96 1.72 -11.46
N LEU A 19 -11.48 2.93 -11.14
CA LEU A 19 -11.54 3.44 -9.78
C LEU A 19 -12.84 4.20 -9.55
N PRO A 20 -13.49 4.01 -8.39
CA PRO A 20 -14.73 4.72 -8.09
C PRO A 20 -14.47 6.14 -7.64
N VAL A 21 -15.51 6.94 -7.66
CA VAL A 21 -15.50 8.22 -6.97
C VAL A 21 -15.83 7.95 -5.50
N ILE A 22 -14.96 8.41 -4.62
CA ILE A 22 -15.13 8.18 -3.19
C ILE A 22 -15.18 9.52 -2.47
N ARG A 23 -15.80 9.53 -1.29
CA ARG A 23 -15.83 10.73 -0.46
C ARG A 23 -14.75 10.68 0.58
N GLY A 24 -14.13 11.81 0.82
CA GLY A 24 -13.12 11.92 1.83
C GLY A 24 -12.28 13.16 1.61
N ILE A 25 -11.17 13.23 2.30
CA ILE A 25 -10.27 14.37 2.23
C ILE A 25 -9.25 14.09 1.13
N PRO A 26 -9.31 14.80 -0.01
CA PRO A 26 -8.46 14.46 -1.16
C PRO A 26 -6.98 14.38 -0.83
N PHE A 27 -6.47 15.31 -0.03
CA PHE A 27 -5.07 15.31 0.35
C PHE A 27 -4.68 14.01 1.05
N GLN A 28 -5.55 13.50 1.94
CA GLN A 28 -5.27 12.29 2.67
C GLN A 28 -5.27 11.05 1.77
N PHE A 29 -6.16 11.01 0.78
CA PHE A 29 -6.16 9.90 -0.17
C PHE A 29 -4.93 9.92 -1.08
N ILE A 30 -4.49 11.10 -1.48
CA ILE A 30 -3.24 11.21 -2.24
C ILE A 30 -2.09 10.67 -1.39
N GLN A 31 -2.04 11.03 -0.12
CA GLN A 31 -1.01 10.57 0.79
C GLN A 31 -1.07 9.04 0.96
N LEU A 32 -2.27 8.50 1.14
CA LEU A 32 -2.48 7.06 1.28
C LEU A 32 -1.97 6.29 0.07
N PHE A 33 -2.42 6.69 -1.13
CA PHE A 33 -2.02 6.01 -2.36
C PHE A 33 -0.52 6.13 -2.60
N THR A 34 0.02 7.33 -2.40
CA THR A 34 1.46 7.56 -2.59
C THR A 34 2.28 6.69 -1.66
N ASN A 35 1.88 6.61 -0.39
CA ASN A 35 2.61 5.80 0.58
C ASN A 35 2.55 4.32 0.26
N LEU A 36 1.38 3.82 -0.19
CA LEU A 36 1.24 2.41 -0.54
C LEU A 36 2.09 2.05 -1.76
N ILE A 37 2.09 2.92 -2.77
CA ILE A 37 2.89 2.69 -3.97
C ILE A 37 4.37 2.76 -3.62
N ASN A 38 4.79 3.77 -2.87
CA ASN A 38 6.20 3.89 -2.45
C ASN A 38 6.65 2.67 -1.66
N ASN A 39 5.81 2.18 -0.76
CA ASN A 39 6.15 1.02 0.03
C ASN A 39 6.36 -0.21 -0.86
N ALA A 40 5.48 -0.41 -1.83
CA ALA A 40 5.61 -1.52 -2.75
C ALA A 40 6.89 -1.42 -3.58
N LEU A 41 7.27 -0.21 -3.98
CA LEU A 41 8.48 -0.02 -4.79
C LEU A 41 9.76 -0.21 -4.00
N LYS A 42 9.74 0.08 -2.71
CA LYS A 42 10.94 -0.03 -1.86
C LYS A 42 11.41 -1.45 -1.65
N PHE A 43 10.51 -2.41 -1.65
CA PHE A 43 10.83 -3.79 -1.27
C PHE A 43 10.93 -4.70 -2.47
N GLN A 44 11.56 -4.20 -3.52
CA GLN A 44 11.84 -4.95 -4.73
C GLN A 44 13.33 -5.30 -4.80
N ARG A 45 13.64 -6.49 -5.34
CA ARG A 45 15.03 -6.91 -5.48
C ARG A 45 15.45 -7.19 -6.91
N VAL A 46 14.80 -8.10 -7.58
CA VAL A 46 15.34 -8.72 -8.77
C VAL A 46 14.55 -8.41 -10.03
N ARG A 47 13.26 -8.35 -9.93
CA ARG A 47 12.38 -8.19 -11.11
C ARG A 47 11.79 -6.78 -11.13
N PRO A 48 11.34 -6.32 -12.29
CA PRO A 48 10.68 -5.03 -12.33
C PRO A 48 9.48 -5.02 -11.38
N PRO A 49 9.29 -3.96 -10.63
CA PRO A 49 8.14 -3.87 -9.72
C PRO A 49 6.84 -3.88 -10.52
N LYS A 50 5.90 -4.70 -10.08
CA LYS A 50 4.55 -4.71 -10.65
C LYS A 50 3.57 -4.47 -9.53
N ILE A 51 2.70 -3.50 -9.73
CA ILE A 51 1.69 -3.14 -8.74
C ILE A 51 0.35 -3.12 -9.44
N HIS A 52 -0.64 -3.79 -8.85
CA HIS A 52 -2.01 -3.71 -9.34
C HIS A 52 -2.90 -3.15 -8.26
N ILE A 53 -3.69 -2.14 -8.61
CA ILE A 53 -4.66 -1.54 -7.71
C ILE A 53 -6.03 -2.10 -8.08
N GLY A 54 -6.58 -2.91 -7.18
CA GLY A 54 -7.88 -3.53 -7.40
C GLY A 54 -8.95 -2.87 -6.55
N VAL A 55 -10.19 -2.98 -6.99
CA VAL A 55 -11.34 -2.45 -6.26
C VAL A 55 -12.46 -3.44 -6.33
N GLU A 56 -13.02 -3.77 -5.19
CA GLU A 56 -14.25 -4.54 -5.09
C GLU A 56 -15.26 -3.75 -4.29
N GLU A 57 -16.51 -4.08 -4.45
CA GLU A 57 -17.60 -3.34 -3.85
C GLU A 57 -18.52 -4.31 -3.12
N ASP A 58 -18.90 -3.95 -1.88
CA ASP A 58 -20.05 -4.60 -1.26
C ASP A 58 -21.09 -3.51 -0.93
N SER A 59 -22.12 -3.87 -0.18
CA SER A 59 -23.26 -2.95 -0.01
C SER A 59 -22.88 -1.65 0.68
N ASP A 60 -21.90 -1.70 1.58
CA ASP A 60 -21.60 -0.57 2.47
C ASP A 60 -20.27 0.10 2.18
N GLN A 61 -19.39 -0.56 1.43
CA GLN A 61 -18.01 -0.08 1.35
C GLN A 61 -17.33 -0.51 0.06
N TRP A 62 -16.25 0.21 -0.25
CA TRP A 62 -15.30 -0.17 -1.29
C TRP A 62 -14.14 -0.89 -0.62
N ILE A 63 -13.63 -1.94 -1.27
CA ILE A 63 -12.45 -2.66 -0.79
C ILE A 63 -11.36 -2.48 -1.84
N PHE A 64 -10.32 -1.76 -1.46
CA PHE A 64 -9.16 -1.52 -2.33
C PHE A 64 -8.06 -2.50 -2.00
N SER A 65 -7.31 -2.91 -3.03
CA SER A 65 -6.15 -3.78 -2.85
C SER A 65 -4.98 -3.22 -3.65
N PHE A 66 -3.79 -3.21 -3.02
CA PHE A 66 -2.54 -2.84 -3.68
C PHE A 66 -1.66 -4.08 -3.65
N THR A 67 -1.56 -4.76 -4.78
CA THR A 67 -0.82 -6.02 -4.89
C THR A 67 0.50 -5.78 -5.58
N ASP A 68 1.59 -6.24 -4.97
CA ASP A 68 2.92 -6.12 -5.54
C ASP A 68 3.57 -7.49 -5.67
N ASN A 69 4.65 -7.55 -6.46
CA ASN A 69 5.43 -8.76 -6.66
C ASN A 69 6.77 -8.69 -5.92
N GLY A 70 6.79 -8.05 -4.76
CA GLY A 70 7.99 -7.82 -4.00
C GLY A 70 8.42 -9.02 -3.16
N ILE A 71 9.21 -8.73 -2.13
CA ILE A 71 9.83 -9.76 -1.31
C ILE A 71 8.86 -10.48 -0.38
N GLY A 72 7.72 -9.87 -0.11
CA GLY A 72 6.75 -10.46 0.81
C GLY A 72 7.09 -10.23 2.28
N ILE A 73 6.15 -10.58 3.14
CA ILE A 73 6.26 -10.36 4.59
C ILE A 73 5.73 -11.61 5.29
N GLU A 74 6.52 -12.13 6.23
CA GLU A 74 6.07 -13.25 7.03
C GLU A 74 4.88 -12.87 7.89
N GLU A 75 3.98 -13.82 8.09
CA GLU A 75 2.70 -13.58 8.76
C GLU A 75 2.88 -12.99 10.17
N GLN A 76 3.92 -13.41 10.87
CA GLN A 76 4.15 -12.93 12.23
C GLN A 76 4.36 -11.42 12.30
N TYR A 77 4.66 -10.77 11.17
CA TYR A 77 4.91 -9.33 11.13
C TYR A 77 3.74 -8.51 10.57
N TRP A 78 2.66 -9.16 10.13
CA TRP A 78 1.60 -8.45 9.41
C TRP A 78 0.95 -7.32 10.20
N GLU A 79 0.79 -7.47 11.50
CA GLU A 79 0.23 -6.39 12.31
C GLU A 79 1.26 -5.30 12.60
N ARG A 80 2.51 -5.72 12.73
CA ARG A 80 3.56 -4.80 13.16
C ARG A 80 3.95 -3.78 12.08
N ILE A 81 3.75 -4.11 10.81
CA ILE A 81 4.17 -3.21 9.72
C ILE A 81 3.37 -1.90 9.72
N PHE A 82 2.24 -1.86 10.40
CA PHE A 82 1.43 -0.65 10.51
C PHE A 82 1.76 0.19 11.74
N ARG A 83 2.73 -0.22 12.53
CA ARG A 83 3.15 0.52 13.71
C ARG A 83 4.24 1.52 13.35
N VAL A 84 4.26 2.62 14.10
CA VAL A 84 5.27 3.65 13.89
C VAL A 84 6.67 3.09 14.17
N PHE A 85 7.62 3.37 13.27
CA PHE A 85 9.03 3.00 13.41
C PHE A 85 9.31 1.51 13.44
N GLN A 86 8.39 0.68 12.96
CA GLN A 86 8.66 -0.75 12.83
C GLN A 86 9.35 -1.01 11.50
N ARG A 87 10.48 -1.70 11.53
CA ARG A 87 11.23 -2.06 10.34
C ARG A 87 11.51 -3.55 10.39
N LEU A 88 11.21 -4.23 9.30
CA LEU A 88 11.45 -5.67 9.18
C LEU A 88 12.79 -6.00 8.55
N HIS A 89 13.40 -5.02 7.88
CA HIS A 89 14.64 -5.21 7.15
C HIS A 89 15.66 -4.17 7.58
N SER A 90 16.94 -4.48 7.39
CA SER A 90 18.00 -3.56 7.78
C SER A 90 17.98 -2.31 6.90
N ARG A 91 18.52 -1.23 7.43
CA ARG A 91 18.65 0.01 6.67
C ARG A 91 19.53 -0.14 5.44
N ARG A 92 20.46 -1.08 5.48
CA ARG A 92 21.36 -1.30 4.36
C ARG A 92 20.63 -1.82 3.14
N GLU A 93 19.58 -2.61 3.37
CA GLU A 93 18.83 -3.20 2.26
C GLU A 93 17.73 -2.31 1.78
N TYR A 94 17.00 -1.67 2.70
CA TYR A 94 15.82 -0.89 2.34
C TYR A 94 15.74 0.37 3.17
N ALA A 95 15.82 1.50 2.50
CA ALA A 95 15.65 2.80 3.14
C ALA A 95 14.17 3.01 3.48
N GLY A 96 13.92 3.72 4.56
CA GLY A 96 12.57 4.06 4.94
C GLY A 96 12.52 4.54 6.37
N THR A 97 11.50 5.32 6.70
CA THR A 97 11.34 5.87 8.03
C THR A 97 10.59 4.94 8.98
N GLY A 98 9.84 3.98 8.44
CA GLY A 98 9.01 3.11 9.25
C GLY A 98 7.69 3.73 9.66
N ILE A 99 7.30 4.84 9.03
CA ILE A 99 6.04 5.51 9.38
C ILE A 99 5.03 5.53 8.24
N GLY A 100 5.44 5.17 7.00
CA GLY A 100 4.54 5.26 5.84
C GLY A 100 3.26 4.46 6.01
N LEU A 101 3.37 3.21 6.44
CA LEU A 101 2.19 2.37 6.62
C LEU A 101 1.38 2.77 7.85
N ALA A 102 2.02 3.32 8.88
CA ALA A 102 1.30 3.84 10.04
C ALA A 102 0.43 5.03 9.63
N ILE A 103 0.92 5.88 8.73
CA ILE A 103 0.14 6.99 8.19
C ILE A 103 -1.04 6.45 7.39
N CYS A 104 -0.82 5.41 6.58
CA CYS A 104 -1.90 4.78 5.83
C CYS A 104 -3.01 4.30 6.75
N LYS A 105 -2.64 3.65 7.85
CA LYS A 105 -3.62 3.18 8.81
C LYS A 105 -4.42 4.32 9.41
N LYS A 106 -3.77 5.42 9.76
CA LYS A 106 -4.47 6.59 10.31
C LYS A 106 -5.45 7.19 9.33
N VAL A 107 -5.03 7.32 8.06
CA VAL A 107 -5.92 7.86 7.03
C VAL A 107 -7.15 6.97 6.86
N VAL A 108 -6.93 5.67 6.74
CA VAL A 108 -8.03 4.72 6.54
C VAL A 108 -8.99 4.74 7.73
N GLU A 109 -8.45 4.73 8.95
CA GLU A 109 -9.30 4.74 10.14
C GLU A 109 -10.04 6.06 10.30
N HIS A 110 -9.42 7.16 9.91
CA HIS A 110 -10.10 8.46 9.92
C HIS A 110 -11.34 8.46 9.02
N HIS A 111 -11.31 7.66 7.98
CA HIS A 111 -12.44 7.54 7.04
C HIS A 111 -13.35 6.34 7.35
N GLY A 112 -13.22 5.78 8.55
CA GLY A 112 -14.11 4.74 9.02
C GLY A 112 -13.82 3.34 8.49
N GLY A 113 -12.64 3.14 7.92
CA GLY A 113 -12.29 1.86 7.32
C GLY A 113 -11.28 1.07 8.13
N ARG A 114 -10.83 -0.04 7.52
CA ARG A 114 -9.82 -0.94 8.05
C ARG A 114 -8.72 -1.14 7.02
N ILE A 115 -7.52 -1.44 7.50
CA ILE A 115 -6.39 -1.76 6.64
C ILE A 115 -5.72 -3.04 7.15
N TRP A 116 -5.32 -3.93 6.23
CA TRP A 116 -4.62 -5.16 6.59
C TRP A 116 -3.78 -5.63 5.40
N VAL A 117 -2.95 -6.65 5.63
CA VAL A 117 -2.06 -7.18 4.60
C VAL A 117 -2.21 -8.70 4.52
N GLN A 118 -2.02 -9.23 3.32
CA GLN A 118 -1.78 -10.65 3.08
C GLN A 118 -0.53 -10.73 2.22
N SER A 119 0.35 -11.69 2.52
CA SER A 119 1.64 -11.71 1.89
C SER A 119 2.22 -13.12 1.91
N ALA A 120 3.17 -13.36 1.01
CA ALA A 120 3.94 -14.60 1.01
C ALA A 120 5.35 -14.26 0.60
N LEU A 121 6.33 -14.81 1.33
CA LEU A 121 7.74 -14.54 1.05
C LEU A 121 8.09 -14.93 -0.37
N ASN A 122 8.84 -14.05 -1.03
CA ASN A 122 9.33 -14.22 -2.40
C ASN A 122 8.22 -14.30 -3.46
N VAL A 123 7.00 -13.97 -3.07
CA VAL A 123 5.87 -13.89 -4.01
C VAL A 123 5.39 -12.45 -4.10
N GLY A 124 5.12 -11.82 -2.96
CA GLY A 124 4.67 -10.46 -2.92
C GLY A 124 3.67 -10.23 -1.81
N SER A 125 3.09 -9.04 -1.81
CA SER A 125 2.17 -8.60 -0.76
C SER A 125 0.95 -7.93 -1.37
N THR A 126 -0.17 -8.03 -0.67
CA THR A 126 -1.36 -7.25 -0.98
C THR A 126 -1.78 -6.51 0.27
N VAL A 127 -1.85 -5.19 0.17
CA VAL A 127 -2.40 -4.36 1.24
C VAL A 127 -3.85 -4.06 0.86
N TYR A 128 -4.76 -4.38 1.77
CA TYR A 128 -6.19 -4.13 1.60
C TYR A 128 -6.62 -2.99 2.50
N PHE A 129 -7.52 -2.15 2.00
CA PHE A 129 -8.21 -1.21 2.89
C PHE A 129 -9.63 -0.99 2.42
N THR A 130 -10.48 -0.59 3.35
CA THR A 130 -11.88 -0.32 3.05
C THR A 130 -12.17 1.16 3.20
N ILE A 131 -13.10 1.63 2.36
CA ILE A 131 -13.61 2.99 2.43
C ILE A 131 -15.12 2.88 2.46
N GLN A 132 -15.74 3.50 3.46
CA GLN A 132 -17.19 3.50 3.57
C GLN A 132 -17.81 4.24 2.39
N LYS A 133 -18.89 3.70 1.86
CA LYS A 133 -19.66 4.44 0.87
C LYS A 133 -20.39 5.56 1.58
N SER A 134 -20.52 6.66 0.89
CA SER A 134 -21.16 7.81 1.51
C SER A 134 -22.65 7.54 1.71
N ASN A 135 -23.16 8.13 2.73
CA ASN A 135 -24.59 8.13 3.01
C ASN A 135 -25.24 9.36 2.42
#